data_54725599c454e4e9154f998694745899
#
_entry.id   54725599c454e4e9154f998694745899
#
_cell.length_a   1.000
_cell.length_b   1.000
_cell.length_c   1.000
_cell.angle_alpha   90.00
_cell.angle_beta   90.00
_cell.angle_gamma   90.00
#
_symmetry.space_group_name_H-M   'P 1'
#
loop_
_entity.id
_entity.type
_entity.pdbx_description
1 polymer ?
#
loop_
_entity_poly.entity_id
_entity_poly.type
_entity_poly.pdbx_seq_one_letter_code
_entity_poly.pdbx_strand_id
1 'polypeptide(L)'
;MEKYTKQRYGFSLLELIIVVLLISIATGLVINNIGTKKKTTNELTPLNLRENIVKLLGNGGEFFCISKCQECYYSNSAYKGQLRLGEIETYILDESDNLQKIDFGRIDDEKVCLRYRVYPNHSSSKMVLKNNEGVYLLPSYFGKTQRVKDLQKAEELWLKDTDIASSQGDFY
;
A
#
# COMPACT_ATOMS: atom_id res chain seq x y z
N MET A 1 -49.19 2.92 -60.49
CA MET A 1 -48.60 2.00 -59.57
C MET A 1 -47.08 1.92 -59.81
N GLU A 2 -46.34 2.68 -59.11
CA GLU A 2 -44.88 2.80 -59.29
C GLU A 2 -44.18 1.75 -58.34
N LYS A 3 -43.50 0.78 -59.00
CA LYS A 3 -42.79 -0.26 -58.28
C LYS A 3 -41.44 0.31 -57.82
N TYR A 4 -41.30 0.60 -56.53
CA TYR A 4 -40.00 0.90 -55.90
C TYR A 4 -39.14 -0.37 -55.86
N THR A 5 -38.18 -0.44 -56.74
CA THR A 5 -37.11 -1.47 -56.68
C THR A 5 -36.14 -1.12 -55.59
N LYS A 6 -36.18 -1.88 -54.47
CA LYS A 6 -35.26 -1.78 -53.35
C LYS A 6 -33.88 -2.26 -53.81
N GLN A 7 -33.00 -1.31 -54.10
CA GLN A 7 -31.60 -1.60 -54.43
C GLN A 7 -30.90 -2.20 -53.20
N ARG A 8 -30.52 -3.45 -53.30
CA ARG A 8 -29.71 -4.11 -52.27
C ARG A 8 -28.24 -3.77 -52.55
N TYR A 9 -27.67 -2.88 -51.72
CA TYR A 9 -26.24 -2.62 -51.74
C TYR A 9 -25.52 -3.85 -51.12
N GLY A 10 -24.79 -4.57 -51.95
CA GLY A 10 -23.90 -5.61 -51.46
C GLY A 10 -22.59 -4.98 -50.97
N PHE A 11 -22.05 -5.42 -49.86
CA PHE A 11 -20.74 -4.99 -49.40
C PHE A 11 -19.65 -5.41 -50.40
N SER A 12 -18.78 -4.47 -50.74
CA SER A 12 -17.63 -4.73 -51.59
C SER A 12 -16.61 -5.57 -50.78
N LEU A 13 -15.95 -6.52 -51.45
CA LEU A 13 -14.88 -7.33 -50.81
C LEU A 13 -13.78 -6.44 -50.24
N LEU A 14 -13.50 -5.31 -50.89
CA LEU A 14 -12.54 -4.31 -50.42
C LEU A 14 -12.97 -3.66 -49.09
N GLU A 15 -14.26 -3.36 -48.94
CA GLU A 15 -14.82 -2.76 -47.72
C GLU A 15 -14.74 -3.71 -46.54
N LEU A 16 -14.95 -5.02 -46.77
CA LEU A 16 -14.80 -6.05 -45.74
C LEU A 16 -13.37 -6.18 -45.30
N ILE A 17 -12.39 -6.14 -46.21
CA ILE A 17 -10.96 -6.19 -45.87
C ILE A 17 -10.55 -4.99 -45.03
N ILE A 18 -11.00 -3.78 -45.40
CA ILE A 18 -10.69 -2.55 -44.65
C ILE A 18 -11.24 -2.63 -43.20
N VAL A 19 -12.49 -3.09 -43.04
CA VAL A 19 -13.12 -3.23 -41.72
C VAL A 19 -12.37 -4.23 -40.85
N VAL A 20 -12.01 -5.39 -41.38
CA VAL A 20 -11.21 -6.42 -40.64
C VAL A 20 -9.85 -5.87 -40.22
N LEU A 21 -9.20 -5.10 -41.11
CA LEU A 21 -7.90 -4.47 -40.83
C LEU A 21 -7.99 -3.44 -39.72
N LEU A 22 -9.03 -2.57 -39.76
CA LEU A 22 -9.27 -1.58 -38.70
C LEU A 22 -9.58 -2.23 -37.34
N ILE A 23 -10.42 -3.28 -37.32
CA ILE A 23 -10.72 -4.03 -36.09
C ILE A 23 -9.43 -4.69 -35.55
N SER A 24 -8.59 -5.25 -36.39
CA SER A 24 -7.33 -5.89 -35.98
C SER A 24 -6.37 -4.88 -35.35
N ILE A 25 -6.26 -3.67 -35.90
CA ILE A 25 -5.44 -2.59 -35.35
C ILE A 25 -6.03 -2.11 -34.01
N ALA A 26 -7.34 -1.90 -33.96
CA ALA A 26 -8.02 -1.46 -32.73
C ALA A 26 -7.89 -2.47 -31.59
N THR A 27 -8.07 -3.76 -31.88
CA THR A 27 -7.89 -4.83 -30.87
C THR A 27 -6.44 -4.97 -30.42
N GLY A 28 -5.47 -4.81 -31.32
CA GLY A 28 -4.05 -4.79 -30.97
C GLY A 28 -3.67 -3.68 -30.00
N LEU A 29 -4.21 -2.46 -30.20
CA LEU A 29 -3.98 -1.33 -29.31
C LEU A 29 -4.65 -1.52 -27.93
N VAL A 30 -5.85 -2.10 -27.90
CA VAL A 30 -6.57 -2.38 -26.64
C VAL A 30 -5.86 -3.46 -25.84
N ILE A 31 -5.40 -4.52 -26.48
CA ILE A 31 -4.68 -5.61 -25.81
C ILE A 31 -3.35 -5.11 -25.20
N ASN A 32 -2.61 -4.27 -25.90
CA ASN A 32 -1.39 -3.65 -25.38
C ASN A 32 -1.65 -2.74 -24.17
N ASN A 33 -2.78 -2.04 -24.10
CA ASN A 33 -3.15 -1.21 -22.97
C ASN A 33 -3.73 -2.01 -21.78
N ILE A 34 -4.40 -3.12 -22.03
CA ILE A 34 -4.92 -4.01 -20.97
C ILE A 34 -3.80 -4.91 -20.41
N GLY A 35 -2.78 -5.21 -21.21
CA GLY A 35 -1.65 -6.07 -20.84
C GLY A 35 -0.63 -5.44 -19.89
N THR A 36 -0.67 -4.14 -19.63
CA THR A 36 0.04 -3.55 -18.50
C THR A 36 -0.77 -3.76 -17.20
N LYS A 37 -1.04 -5.03 -16.83
CA LYS A 37 -1.04 -5.34 -15.40
C LYS A 37 0.26 -4.75 -14.89
N LYS A 38 0.18 -3.59 -14.20
CA LYS A 38 1.21 -3.17 -13.26
C LYS A 38 1.61 -4.47 -12.57
N LYS A 39 2.77 -5.01 -12.91
CA LYS A 39 3.46 -5.97 -12.09
C LYS A 39 3.50 -5.24 -10.77
N THR A 40 2.58 -5.55 -9.87
CA THR A 40 2.69 -5.16 -8.48
C THR A 40 3.99 -5.81 -8.08
N THR A 41 5.07 -5.07 -8.23
CA THR A 41 6.30 -5.39 -7.57
C THR A 41 5.82 -5.50 -6.13
N ASN A 42 5.97 -6.69 -5.53
CA ASN A 42 5.72 -6.92 -4.13
C ASN A 42 6.78 -6.14 -3.32
N GLU A 43 6.99 -4.89 -3.71
CA GLU A 43 7.94 -3.98 -3.14
C GLU A 43 7.29 -3.36 -1.90
N LEU A 44 7.85 -3.69 -0.75
CA LEU A 44 7.41 -3.17 0.53
C LEU A 44 8.04 -1.79 0.74
N THR A 45 7.19 -0.78 0.77
CA THR A 45 7.56 0.62 1.02
C THR A 45 6.89 1.12 2.30
N PRO A 46 7.36 2.21 2.93
CA PRO A 46 6.67 2.77 4.11
C PRO A 46 5.19 3.09 3.86
N LEU A 47 4.82 3.52 2.64
CA LEU A 47 3.44 3.86 2.28
C LEU A 47 2.50 2.66 2.21
N ASN A 48 2.97 1.50 1.76
CA ASN A 48 2.15 0.32 1.60
C ASN A 48 2.40 -0.75 2.69
N LEU A 49 3.29 -0.46 3.64
CA LEU A 49 3.71 -1.38 4.69
C LEU A 49 2.50 -1.94 5.44
N ARG A 50 1.67 -1.08 6.00
CA ARG A 50 0.50 -1.50 6.76
C ARG A 50 -0.42 -2.42 5.96
N GLU A 51 -0.80 -2.02 4.76
CA GLU A 51 -1.74 -2.79 3.92
C GLU A 51 -1.19 -4.17 3.55
N ASN A 52 0.10 -4.24 3.21
CA ASN A 52 0.75 -5.49 2.84
C ASN A 52 0.96 -6.40 4.05
N ILE A 53 1.37 -5.85 5.20
CA ILE A 53 1.62 -6.65 6.39
C ILE A 53 0.32 -7.14 7.02
N VAL A 54 -0.75 -6.34 7.05
CA VAL A 54 -2.08 -6.79 7.49
C VAL A 54 -2.59 -7.93 6.61
N LYS A 55 -2.41 -7.87 5.31
CA LYS A 55 -2.77 -8.97 4.39
C LYS A 55 -1.91 -10.22 4.62
N LEU A 56 -0.61 -10.03 4.86
CA LEU A 56 0.34 -11.11 5.08
C LEU A 56 0.07 -11.88 6.39
N LEU A 57 -0.23 -11.15 7.45
CA LEU A 57 -0.42 -11.70 8.80
C LEU A 57 -1.88 -12.09 9.11
N GLY A 58 -2.84 -11.81 8.24
CA GLY A 58 -4.24 -12.25 8.31
C GLY A 58 -4.87 -12.33 9.70
N ASN A 59 -4.52 -13.37 10.43
CA ASN A 59 -5.02 -13.65 11.79
C ASN A 59 -4.22 -12.96 12.91
N GLY A 60 -3.34 -12.01 12.57
CA GLY A 60 -2.47 -11.34 13.51
C GLY A 60 -1.08 -11.96 13.59
N GLY A 61 -0.16 -11.20 14.20
CA GLY A 61 1.23 -11.59 14.34
C GLY A 61 2.18 -10.41 14.36
N GLU A 62 3.44 -10.71 14.24
CA GLU A 62 4.50 -9.72 14.25
C GLU A 62 5.36 -9.79 13.00
N PHE A 63 5.67 -8.63 12.47
CA PHE A 63 6.62 -8.40 11.38
C PHE A 63 7.76 -7.55 11.92
N PHE A 64 8.99 -7.98 11.73
CA PHE A 64 10.14 -7.20 12.17
C PHE A 64 11.25 -7.22 11.12
N CYS A 65 12.10 -6.21 11.15
CA CYS A 65 13.22 -6.06 10.23
C CYS A 65 14.49 -5.76 10.99
N ILE A 66 15.59 -6.35 10.52
CA ILE A 66 16.95 -6.19 11.02
C ILE A 66 17.89 -5.69 9.93
N SER A 67 19.19 -5.61 10.18
CA SER A 67 20.22 -5.24 9.18
C SER A 67 19.87 -3.95 8.44
N LYS A 68 19.57 -2.87 9.18
CA LYS A 68 19.13 -1.57 8.61
C LYS A 68 17.89 -1.67 7.70
N CYS A 69 16.95 -2.57 8.06
CA CYS A 69 15.73 -2.89 7.31
C CYS A 69 15.97 -3.52 5.92
N GLN A 70 17.07 -4.23 5.75
CA GLN A 70 17.34 -5.01 4.54
C GLN A 70 16.78 -6.42 4.62
N GLU A 71 16.60 -6.95 5.82
CA GLU A 71 16.05 -8.28 6.06
C GLU A 71 14.85 -8.18 6.99
N CYS A 72 13.73 -8.78 6.57
CA CYS A 72 12.51 -8.78 7.36
C CYS A 72 11.94 -10.19 7.53
N TYR A 73 11.24 -10.40 8.64
CA TYR A 73 10.73 -11.69 9.07
C TYR A 73 9.31 -11.58 9.59
N TYR A 74 8.54 -12.66 9.46
CA TYR A 74 7.20 -12.81 10.03
C TYR A 74 6.93 -14.29 10.33
N SER A 75 6.27 -14.59 11.44
CA SER A 75 5.91 -15.96 11.82
C SER A 75 7.06 -16.97 11.66
N ASN A 76 8.27 -16.62 12.06
CA ASN A 76 9.51 -17.39 11.92
C ASN A 76 9.96 -17.67 10.47
N SER A 77 9.44 -16.93 9.51
CA SER A 77 9.82 -17.03 8.10
C SER A 77 10.39 -15.72 7.58
N ALA A 78 11.41 -15.80 6.70
CA ALA A 78 11.94 -14.62 6.03
C ALA A 78 10.92 -14.06 5.02
N TYR A 79 10.77 -12.74 5.00
CA TYR A 79 9.98 -12.07 3.98
C TYR A 79 10.68 -12.13 2.62
N LYS A 80 9.99 -12.68 1.61
CA LYS A 80 10.56 -12.93 0.28
C LYS A 80 10.29 -11.82 -0.74
N GLY A 81 9.59 -10.77 -0.35
CA GLY A 81 9.30 -9.62 -1.23
C GLY A 81 10.48 -8.67 -1.32
N GLN A 82 10.44 -7.79 -2.30
CA GLN A 82 11.42 -6.72 -2.44
C GLN A 82 11.21 -5.65 -1.37
N LEU A 83 12.27 -5.27 -0.67
CA LEU A 83 12.24 -4.25 0.39
C LEU A 83 12.76 -2.91 -0.15
N ARG A 84 11.97 -1.87 0.01
CA ARG A 84 12.37 -0.48 -0.23
C ARG A 84 11.93 0.38 0.95
N LEU A 85 12.45 0.01 2.10
CA LEU A 85 12.17 0.72 3.35
C LEU A 85 13.22 1.79 3.63
N GLY A 86 14.46 1.55 3.23
CA GLY A 86 15.61 2.37 3.58
C GLY A 86 15.97 2.21 5.06
N GLU A 87 16.85 3.06 5.55
CA GLU A 87 17.17 3.12 6.97
C GLU A 87 16.03 3.85 7.69
N ILE A 88 15.24 3.10 8.48
CA ILE A 88 14.06 3.60 9.17
C ILE A 88 14.40 4.00 10.61
N GLU A 89 13.89 5.15 11.01
CA GLU A 89 13.70 5.54 12.40
C GLU A 89 12.21 5.43 12.74
N THR A 90 11.89 4.75 13.84
CA THR A 90 10.51 4.56 14.30
C THR A 90 10.24 5.44 15.52
N TYR A 91 9.07 6.08 15.53
CA TYR A 91 8.61 6.95 16.61
C TYR A 91 7.22 6.52 17.07
N ILE A 92 6.98 6.65 18.36
CA ILE A 92 5.67 6.48 19.03
C ILE A 92 5.42 7.67 19.94
N LEU A 93 4.17 7.88 20.37
CA LEU A 93 3.90 8.83 21.44
C LEU A 93 4.32 8.27 22.80
N ASP A 94 4.93 9.11 23.61
CA ASP A 94 5.19 8.82 25.03
C ASP A 94 3.96 9.19 25.90
N GLU A 95 4.06 9.03 27.20
CA GLU A 95 3.01 9.35 28.18
C GLU A 95 2.66 10.85 28.24
N SER A 96 3.50 11.71 27.69
CA SER A 96 3.33 13.16 27.62
C SER A 96 2.87 13.65 26.24
N ASP A 97 2.40 12.73 25.39
CA ASP A 97 1.93 13.00 24.04
C ASP A 97 3.00 13.59 23.09
N ASN A 98 4.28 13.32 23.37
CA ASN A 98 5.37 13.70 22.44
C ASN A 98 5.87 12.50 21.63
N LEU A 99 6.26 12.75 20.38
CA LEU A 99 6.88 11.72 19.56
C LEU A 99 8.30 11.39 20.05
N GLN A 100 8.46 10.17 20.55
CA GLN A 100 9.74 9.64 20.99
C GLN A 100 10.24 8.56 20.04
N LYS A 101 11.54 8.61 19.70
CA LYS A 101 12.20 7.55 18.93
C LYS A 101 12.29 6.29 19.78
N ILE A 102 11.81 5.18 19.22
CA ILE A 102 11.86 3.88 19.89
C ILE A 102 13.10 3.09 19.47
N ASP A 103 13.71 2.41 20.43
CA ASP A 103 14.73 1.38 20.19
C ASP A 103 14.12 0.01 20.48
N PHE A 104 14.00 -0.83 19.47
CA PHE A 104 13.45 -2.19 19.59
C PHE A 104 14.48 -3.22 20.09
N GLY A 105 15.70 -2.80 20.40
CA GLY A 105 16.77 -3.68 20.82
C GLY A 105 17.41 -4.46 19.67
N ARG A 106 17.92 -5.64 19.98
CA ARG A 106 18.67 -6.50 19.06
C ARG A 106 18.12 -7.91 19.06
N ILE A 107 18.23 -8.58 17.92
CA ILE A 107 17.97 -10.01 17.72
C ILE A 107 19.21 -10.57 17.04
N ASP A 108 19.82 -11.62 17.60
CA ASP A 108 21.04 -12.25 17.09
C ASP A 108 22.16 -11.23 16.77
N ASP A 109 22.40 -10.28 17.70
CA ASP A 109 23.35 -9.17 17.58
C ASP A 109 23.03 -8.12 16.51
N GLU A 110 21.97 -8.31 15.71
CA GLU A 110 21.48 -7.35 14.71
C GLU A 110 20.46 -6.39 15.31
N LYS A 111 20.63 -5.09 15.03
CA LYS A 111 19.68 -4.06 15.50
C LYS A 111 18.34 -4.18 14.77
N VAL A 112 17.25 -4.24 15.55
CA VAL A 112 15.89 -4.20 15.02
C VAL A 112 15.56 -2.75 14.64
N CYS A 113 15.31 -2.52 13.34
CA CYS A 113 14.98 -1.19 12.81
C CYS A 113 13.47 -0.93 12.74
N LEU A 114 12.68 -1.99 12.64
CA LEU A 114 11.22 -1.94 12.57
C LEU A 114 10.63 -3.15 13.29
N ARG A 115 9.59 -2.92 14.09
CA ARG A 115 8.78 -3.96 14.71
C ARG A 115 7.32 -3.56 14.60
N TYR A 116 6.54 -4.32 13.82
CA TYR A 116 5.17 -3.99 13.49
C TYR A 116 4.25 -5.15 13.85
N ARG A 117 3.30 -4.90 14.73
CA ARG A 117 2.36 -5.91 15.20
C ARG A 117 0.99 -5.70 14.58
N VAL A 118 0.39 -6.78 14.13
CA VAL A 118 -1.00 -6.84 13.67
C VAL A 118 -1.77 -7.72 14.66
N TYR A 119 -2.96 -7.29 15.03
CA TYR A 119 -3.84 -8.01 15.95
C TYR A 119 -4.91 -8.79 15.18
N PRO A 120 -5.57 -9.80 15.80
CA PRO A 120 -6.58 -10.62 15.13
C PRO A 120 -7.79 -9.85 14.58
N ASN A 121 -8.08 -8.68 15.16
CA ASN A 121 -9.13 -7.76 14.68
C ASN A 121 -8.67 -6.85 13.55
N HIS A 122 -7.52 -7.14 12.91
CA HIS A 122 -6.87 -6.36 11.86
C HIS A 122 -6.42 -4.94 12.26
N SER A 123 -6.47 -4.61 13.54
CA SER A 123 -5.76 -3.42 14.03
C SER A 123 -4.25 -3.67 14.04
N SER A 124 -3.48 -2.61 14.13
CA SER A 124 -2.02 -2.70 14.08
C SER A 124 -1.35 -1.67 14.98
N SER A 125 -0.07 -1.80 15.20
CA SER A 125 0.71 -0.78 15.89
C SER A 125 0.57 0.55 15.17
N LYS A 126 0.19 1.62 15.90
CA LYS A 126 0.26 3.01 15.41
C LYS A 126 1.69 3.50 15.59
N MET A 127 2.29 4.07 14.56
CA MET A 127 3.67 4.56 14.62
C MET A 127 3.95 5.57 13.52
N VAL A 128 5.01 6.34 13.71
CA VAL A 128 5.58 7.20 12.67
C VAL A 128 6.90 6.62 12.22
N LEU A 129 7.05 6.45 10.92
CA LEU A 129 8.30 6.02 10.29
C LEU A 129 8.95 7.22 9.61
N LYS A 130 10.26 7.37 9.81
CA LYS A 130 11.07 8.37 9.11
C LYS A 130 12.22 7.68 8.40
N ASN A 131 12.41 8.00 7.14
CA ASN A 131 13.56 7.59 6.35
C ASN A 131 14.06 8.76 5.47
N ASN A 132 15.03 8.49 4.59
CA ASN A 132 15.57 9.50 3.68
C ASN A 132 14.55 10.07 2.68
N GLU A 133 13.44 9.35 2.43
CA GLU A 133 12.41 9.76 1.48
C GLU A 133 11.30 10.60 2.13
N GLY A 134 11.11 10.50 3.46
CA GLY A 134 10.10 11.29 4.16
C GLY A 134 9.67 10.73 5.51
N VAL A 135 8.57 11.29 6.01
CA VAL A 135 7.92 10.91 7.26
C VAL A 135 6.56 10.32 6.94
N TYR A 136 6.21 9.21 7.58
CA TYR A 136 5.01 8.43 7.30
C TYR A 136 4.28 8.11 8.59
N LEU A 137 3.01 8.50 8.69
CA LEU A 137 2.14 8.15 9.81
C LEU A 137 1.35 6.90 9.45
N LEU A 138 1.53 5.83 10.22
CA LEU A 138 0.83 4.56 10.08
C LEU A 138 -0.31 4.51 11.09
N PRO A 139 -1.58 4.46 10.66
CA PRO A 139 -2.73 4.37 11.57
C PRO A 139 -2.85 2.96 12.18
N SER A 140 -3.45 2.87 13.37
CA SER A 140 -3.68 1.59 14.05
C SER A 140 -4.85 0.80 13.48
N TYR A 141 -5.92 1.47 13.06
CA TYR A 141 -7.19 0.82 12.71
C TYR A 141 -7.64 1.17 11.30
N PHE A 142 -8.31 2.29 11.12
CA PHE A 142 -8.82 2.74 9.83
C PHE A 142 -7.87 3.72 9.15
N GLY A 143 -8.00 3.83 7.85
CA GLY A 143 -7.22 4.77 7.05
C GLY A 143 -6.00 4.14 6.38
N LYS A 144 -5.39 4.95 5.53
CA LYS A 144 -4.17 4.62 4.82
C LYS A 144 -2.99 5.29 5.48
N THR A 145 -1.81 4.69 5.32
CA THR A 145 -0.55 5.37 5.67
C THR A 145 -0.47 6.71 4.94
N GLN A 146 -0.13 7.75 5.68
CA GLN A 146 -0.03 9.11 5.15
C GLN A 146 1.43 9.56 5.16
N ARG A 147 1.89 10.10 4.04
CA ARG A 147 3.15 10.83 4.00
C ARG A 147 2.90 12.24 4.49
N VAL A 148 3.69 12.67 5.47
CA VAL A 148 3.59 14.00 6.09
C VAL A 148 4.86 14.80 5.88
N LYS A 149 4.81 16.08 6.13
CA LYS A 149 5.95 16.99 5.88
C LYS A 149 7.11 16.72 6.84
N ASP A 150 6.82 16.59 8.13
CA ASP A 150 7.80 16.44 9.20
C ASP A 150 7.20 15.70 10.41
N LEU A 151 8.00 15.47 11.44
CA LEU A 151 7.59 14.80 12.67
C LEU A 151 6.53 15.59 13.44
N GLN A 152 6.65 16.93 13.48
CA GLN A 152 5.67 17.77 14.16
C GLN A 152 4.27 17.62 13.55
N LYS A 153 4.19 17.57 12.21
CA LYS A 153 2.92 17.33 11.52
C LYS A 153 2.37 15.92 11.74
N ALA A 154 3.26 14.93 11.89
CA ALA A 154 2.85 13.58 12.25
C ALA A 154 2.22 13.54 13.66
N GLU A 155 2.82 14.23 14.62
CA GLU A 155 2.34 14.37 16.00
C GLU A 155 0.98 15.04 16.05
N GLU A 156 0.81 16.20 15.42
CA GLU A 156 -0.46 16.89 15.33
C GLU A 156 -1.60 16.00 14.79
N LEU A 157 -1.32 15.24 13.72
CA LEU A 157 -2.32 14.35 13.13
C LEU A 157 -2.59 13.14 14.03
N TRP A 158 -1.57 12.64 14.71
CA TRP A 158 -1.74 11.53 15.65
C TRP A 158 -2.66 11.93 16.80
N LEU A 159 -2.44 13.09 17.42
CA LEU A 159 -3.23 13.60 18.53
C LEU A 159 -4.68 13.90 18.11
N LYS A 160 -4.85 14.52 16.94
CA LYS A 160 -6.18 14.80 16.40
C LYS A 160 -7.03 13.52 16.21
N ASP A 161 -6.42 12.44 15.72
CA ASP A 161 -7.12 11.15 15.57
C ASP A 161 -7.52 10.56 16.94
N THR A 162 -6.73 10.81 17.98
CA THR A 162 -6.99 10.32 19.34
C THR A 162 -8.16 11.09 19.97
N ASP A 163 -8.21 12.41 19.80
CA ASP A 163 -9.30 13.25 20.29
C ASP A 163 -10.66 12.91 19.68
N ILE A 164 -10.70 12.59 18.38
CA ILE A 164 -11.93 12.17 17.71
C ILE A 164 -12.43 10.84 18.28
N ALA A 165 -11.54 9.91 18.58
CA ALA A 165 -11.89 8.62 19.17
C ALA A 165 -12.41 8.76 20.62
N SER A 166 -11.84 9.69 21.40
CA SER A 166 -12.25 9.94 22.78
C SER A 166 -13.57 10.72 22.91
N SER A 167 -13.83 11.62 21.96
CA SER A 167 -15.03 12.48 21.99
C SER A 167 -16.31 11.79 21.52
N GLN A 168 -16.23 10.63 20.86
CA GLN A 168 -17.38 9.87 20.38
C GLN A 168 -17.73 8.64 21.21
N GLY A 169 -17.04 8.39 22.30
CA GLY A 169 -17.15 7.15 23.07
C GLY A 169 -17.69 7.34 24.46
N ASP A 170 -19.00 7.64 24.62
CA ASP A 170 -19.74 7.21 25.80
C ASP A 170 -20.07 5.72 25.66
N PHE A 171 -19.11 4.88 26.02
CA PHE A 171 -19.32 3.43 26.14
C PHE A 171 -19.80 3.15 27.58
N TYR A 172 -21.10 3.00 27.74
CA TYR A 172 -21.72 2.35 28.87
C TYR A 172 -22.20 0.96 28.46
#